data_670c6496666941094d9c3a69bd52eb01
#
_entry.id   670c6496666941094d9c3a69bd52eb01
#
_cell.length_a   1.000
_cell.length_b   1.000
_cell.length_c   1.000
_cell.angle_alpha   90.00
_cell.angle_beta   90.00
_cell.angle_gamma   90.00
#
_symmetry.space_group_name_H-M   'P 1'
#
loop_
_entity.id
_entity.type
_entity.pdbx_description
1 polymer ?
#
loop_
_entity_poly.entity_id
_entity_poly.type
_entity_poly.pdbx_seq_one_letter_code
_entity_poly.pdbx_strand_id
1 'polypeptide(L)'
;DKSLVLSTRIPLGSSSEYKSRVLEAQANETAANARLLNTQRNLGSRSRLAESELELFSRLRLAATAQANLSQKVYELHKKAFELGETDLATLIRLEQTAVEANRLNSKATIEYAAKVSAYRQAMGLLP
;
A
#
# COMPACT_ATOMS: atom_id res chain seq x y z
N ASP A 1 1.75 79.95 30.88
CA ASP A 1 1.21 79.27 29.71
C ASP A 1 1.79 77.87 29.55
N LYS A 2 0.98 76.85 29.87
CA LYS A 2 1.34 75.45 29.67
C LYS A 2 0.62 74.98 28.42
N SER A 3 1.31 74.90 27.28
CA SER A 3 0.76 74.32 26.07
C SER A 3 1.03 72.81 26.05
N LEU A 4 -0.05 72.03 26.05
CA LEU A 4 -0.01 70.59 25.87
C LEU A 4 -0.03 70.25 24.35
N VAL A 5 1.08 69.75 23.80
CA VAL A 5 1.16 69.31 22.41
C VAL A 5 0.94 67.81 22.40
N LEU A 6 -0.22 67.40 21.92
CA LEU A 6 -0.53 66.00 21.65
C LEU A 6 -0.13 65.63 20.20
N SER A 7 1.00 64.97 20.02
CA SER A 7 1.41 64.45 18.68
C SER A 7 1.01 63.01 18.50
N THR A 8 0.00 62.75 17.73
CA THR A 8 -0.36 61.40 17.25
C THR A 8 0.41 61.12 15.97
N ARG A 9 1.40 60.20 16.02
CA ARG A 9 2.07 59.71 14.84
C ARG A 9 1.28 58.49 14.31
N ILE A 10 0.43 58.67 13.30
CA ILE A 10 -0.21 57.59 12.58
C ILE A 10 0.83 57.06 11.58
N PRO A 11 1.33 55.82 11.70
CA PRO A 11 2.22 55.25 10.70
C PRO A 11 1.37 54.90 9.48
N LEU A 12 1.28 55.84 8.54
CA LEU A 12 0.85 55.55 7.17
C LEU A 12 2.00 54.73 6.54
N GLY A 13 2.02 53.41 6.83
CA GLY A 13 2.90 52.46 6.16
C GLY A 13 2.70 52.64 4.67
N SER A 14 3.78 52.78 3.92
CA SER A 14 3.73 52.98 2.47
C SER A 14 2.80 51.93 1.84
N SER A 15 1.85 52.35 1.02
CA SER A 15 0.82 51.48 0.42
C SER A 15 1.44 50.32 -0.39
N SER A 16 2.72 50.40 -0.73
CA SER A 16 3.49 49.36 -1.41
C SER A 16 3.91 48.22 -0.48
N GLU A 17 4.35 48.48 0.77
CA GLU A 17 4.72 47.44 1.74
C GLU A 17 3.49 46.63 2.18
N TYR A 18 2.37 47.29 2.40
CA TYR A 18 1.12 46.61 2.76
C TYR A 18 0.64 45.72 1.60
N LYS A 19 0.69 46.22 0.35
CA LYS A 19 0.36 45.43 -0.84
C LYS A 19 1.28 44.23 -1.04
N SER A 20 2.59 44.37 -0.81
CA SER A 20 3.53 43.26 -0.93
C SER A 20 3.26 42.17 0.12
N ARG A 21 2.97 42.53 1.36
CA ARG A 21 2.60 41.58 2.43
C ARG A 21 1.30 40.85 2.14
N VAL A 22 0.30 41.55 1.61
CA VAL A 22 -0.97 40.92 1.21
C VAL A 22 -0.77 39.94 0.04
N LEU A 23 0.00 40.31 -0.98
CA LEU A 23 0.32 39.44 -2.12
C LEU A 23 1.13 38.21 -1.68
N GLU A 24 2.09 38.39 -0.77
CA GLU A 24 2.86 37.27 -0.20
C GLU A 24 1.96 36.34 0.62
N ALA A 25 1.05 36.87 1.44
CA ALA A 25 0.08 36.06 2.18
C ALA A 25 -0.87 35.27 1.23
N GLN A 26 -1.36 35.91 0.17
CA GLN A 26 -2.17 35.25 -0.86
C GLN A 26 -1.40 34.18 -1.62
N ALA A 27 -0.13 34.44 -1.95
CA ALA A 27 0.73 33.44 -2.59
C ALA A 27 0.97 32.22 -1.68
N ASN A 28 1.23 32.47 -0.39
CA ASN A 28 1.41 31.42 0.62
C ASN A 28 0.13 30.61 0.83
N GLU A 29 -1.03 31.25 0.88
CA GLU A 29 -2.34 30.57 0.96
C GLU A 29 -2.59 29.68 -0.28
N THR A 30 -2.35 30.23 -1.46
CA THR A 30 -2.49 29.48 -2.72
C THR A 30 -1.56 28.26 -2.75
N ALA A 31 -0.29 28.44 -2.32
CA ALA A 31 0.68 27.36 -2.23
C ALA A 31 0.26 26.29 -1.19
N ALA A 32 -0.26 26.72 -0.04
CA ALA A 32 -0.77 25.80 0.98
C ALA A 32 -1.96 25.00 0.49
N ASN A 33 -2.92 25.63 -0.18
CA ASN A 33 -4.07 24.97 -0.79
C ASN A 33 -3.66 23.98 -1.89
N ALA A 34 -2.68 24.35 -2.72
CA ALA A 34 -2.14 23.44 -3.74
C ALA A 34 -1.45 22.22 -3.12
N ARG A 35 -0.69 22.39 -2.03
CA ARG A 35 -0.08 21.29 -1.27
C ARG A 35 -1.13 20.39 -0.65
N LEU A 36 -2.18 20.95 -0.06
CA LEU A 36 -3.29 20.19 0.52
C LEU A 36 -3.98 19.31 -0.54
N LEU A 37 -4.34 19.89 -1.68
CA LEU A 37 -4.95 19.16 -2.79
C LEU A 37 -4.05 18.04 -3.34
N ASN A 38 -2.74 18.31 -3.49
CA ASN A 38 -1.78 17.29 -3.90
C ASN A 38 -1.67 16.15 -2.88
N THR A 39 -1.62 16.49 -1.58
CA THR A 39 -1.58 15.49 -0.51
C THR A 39 -2.84 14.62 -0.52
N GLN A 40 -4.02 15.23 -0.64
CA GLN A 40 -5.29 14.50 -0.74
C GLN A 40 -5.35 13.56 -1.95
N ARG A 41 -4.90 14.01 -3.12
CA ARG A 41 -4.82 13.18 -4.34
C ARG A 41 -3.85 12.02 -4.17
N ASN A 42 -2.67 12.28 -3.59
CA ASN A 42 -1.68 11.25 -3.33
C ASN A 42 -2.17 10.19 -2.34
N LEU A 43 -2.82 10.62 -1.25
CA LEU A 43 -3.42 9.70 -0.28
C LEU A 43 -4.51 8.85 -0.93
N GLY A 44 -5.42 9.47 -1.69
CA GLY A 44 -6.47 8.75 -2.40
C GLY A 44 -5.96 7.80 -3.47
N SER A 45 -4.83 8.10 -4.11
CA SER A 45 -4.19 7.20 -5.08
C SER A 45 -3.51 6.02 -4.38
N ARG A 46 -2.80 6.27 -3.26
CA ARG A 46 -2.15 5.23 -2.46
C ARG A 46 -3.15 4.24 -1.88
N SER A 47 -4.28 4.73 -1.36
CA SER A 47 -5.31 3.88 -0.77
C SER A 47 -5.96 2.97 -1.84
N ARG A 48 -6.29 3.50 -3.03
CA ARG A 48 -6.81 2.70 -4.15
C ARG A 48 -5.80 1.67 -4.67
N LEU A 49 -4.52 2.04 -4.74
CA LEU A 49 -3.47 1.10 -5.13
C LEU A 49 -3.35 -0.03 -4.12
N ALA A 50 -3.30 0.29 -2.83
CA ALA A 50 -3.22 -0.70 -1.76
C ALA A 50 -4.43 -1.64 -1.74
N GLU A 51 -5.64 -1.14 -2.04
CA GLU A 51 -6.85 -1.95 -2.17
C GLU A 51 -6.77 -2.91 -3.36
N SER A 52 -6.36 -2.42 -4.54
CA SER A 52 -6.22 -3.27 -5.73
C SER A 52 -5.13 -4.34 -5.57
N GLU A 53 -4.02 -4.00 -4.92
CA GLU A 53 -2.97 -4.95 -4.57
C GLU A 53 -3.47 -6.02 -3.59
N LEU A 54 -4.20 -5.63 -2.55
CA LEU A 54 -4.78 -6.56 -1.59
C LEU A 54 -5.71 -7.57 -2.28
N GLU A 55 -6.57 -7.10 -3.19
CA GLU A 55 -7.45 -7.97 -3.96
C GLU A 55 -6.67 -8.94 -4.84
N LEU A 56 -5.65 -8.45 -5.57
CA LEU A 56 -4.78 -9.28 -6.40
C LEU A 56 -4.09 -10.38 -5.57
N PHE A 57 -3.46 -10.01 -4.47
CA PHE A 57 -2.74 -10.96 -3.62
C PHE A 57 -3.67 -11.93 -2.89
N SER A 58 -4.91 -11.54 -2.59
CA SER A 58 -5.95 -12.45 -2.12
C SER A 58 -6.25 -13.55 -3.14
N ARG A 59 -6.45 -13.19 -4.40
CA ARG A 59 -6.67 -14.14 -5.51
C ARG A 59 -5.46 -15.05 -5.73
N LEU A 60 -4.24 -14.48 -5.71
CA LEU A 60 -3.00 -15.26 -5.83
C LEU A 60 -2.86 -16.29 -4.70
N ARG A 61 -3.15 -15.92 -3.47
CA ARG A 61 -3.11 -16.83 -2.33
C ARG A 61 -4.11 -17.97 -2.50
N LEU A 62 -5.35 -17.67 -2.91
CA LEU A 62 -6.36 -18.70 -3.15
C LEU A 62 -5.94 -19.69 -4.26
N ALA A 63 -5.40 -19.16 -5.37
CA ALA A 63 -4.91 -20.00 -6.47
C ALA A 63 -3.71 -20.87 -6.03
N ALA A 64 -2.75 -20.30 -5.28
CA ALA A 64 -1.61 -21.03 -4.75
C ALA A 64 -2.03 -22.14 -3.77
N THR A 65 -3.02 -21.87 -2.92
CA THR A 65 -3.58 -22.88 -2.00
C THR A 65 -4.26 -24.01 -2.77
N ALA A 66 -5.05 -23.70 -3.79
CA ALA A 66 -5.70 -24.70 -4.63
C ALA A 66 -4.67 -25.56 -5.37
N GLN A 67 -3.61 -24.94 -5.92
CA GLN A 67 -2.51 -25.62 -6.59
C GLN A 67 -1.76 -26.57 -5.64
N ALA A 68 -1.42 -26.11 -4.43
CA ALA A 68 -0.75 -26.94 -3.44
C ALA A 68 -1.59 -28.15 -3.04
N ASN A 69 -2.87 -27.95 -2.78
CA ASN A 69 -3.79 -29.04 -2.45
C ASN A 69 -3.94 -30.05 -3.59
N LEU A 70 -3.99 -29.58 -4.84
CA LEU A 70 -4.09 -30.47 -6.00
C LEU A 70 -2.80 -31.27 -6.19
N SER A 71 -1.65 -30.61 -6.15
CA SER A 71 -0.34 -31.26 -6.30
C SER A 71 -0.11 -32.32 -5.21
N GLN A 72 -0.51 -32.01 -3.97
CA GLN A 72 -0.42 -32.95 -2.86
C GLN A 72 -1.30 -34.18 -3.09
N LYS A 73 -2.56 -33.99 -3.51
CA LYS A 73 -3.47 -35.11 -3.83
C LYS A 73 -2.94 -35.98 -4.96
N VAL A 74 -2.40 -35.37 -6.01
CA VAL A 74 -1.80 -36.09 -7.14
C VAL A 74 -0.62 -36.93 -6.66
N TYR A 75 0.28 -36.36 -5.86
CA TYR A 75 1.39 -37.11 -5.27
C TYR A 75 0.90 -38.29 -4.43
N GLU A 76 -0.08 -38.10 -3.56
CA GLU A 76 -0.62 -39.16 -2.69
C GLU A 76 -1.26 -40.31 -3.50
N LEU A 77 -1.97 -39.99 -4.57
CA LEU A 77 -2.55 -41.01 -5.49
C LEU A 77 -1.46 -41.82 -6.18
N HIS A 78 -0.42 -41.16 -6.71
CA HIS A 78 0.69 -41.83 -7.36
C HIS A 78 1.57 -42.61 -6.39
N LYS A 79 1.67 -42.17 -5.14
CA LYS A 79 2.34 -42.93 -4.09
C LYS A 79 1.65 -44.26 -3.84
N LYS A 80 0.32 -44.27 -3.78
CA LYS A 80 -0.47 -45.54 -3.68
C LYS A 80 -0.31 -46.41 -4.90
N ALA A 81 -0.32 -45.83 -6.11
CA ALA A 81 -0.09 -46.56 -7.34
C ALA A 81 1.32 -47.18 -7.42
N PHE A 82 2.32 -46.47 -6.91
CA PHE A 82 3.69 -46.97 -6.77
C PHE A 82 3.77 -48.19 -5.81
N GLU A 83 3.10 -48.10 -4.66
CA GLU A 83 3.03 -49.20 -3.68
C GLU A 83 2.35 -50.46 -4.29
N LEU A 84 1.48 -50.29 -5.27
CA LEU A 84 0.84 -51.39 -6.03
C LEU A 84 1.65 -51.84 -7.26
N GLY A 85 2.78 -51.19 -7.54
CA GLY A 85 3.63 -51.51 -8.71
C GLY A 85 3.11 -50.96 -10.04
N GLU A 86 2.13 -50.01 -10.01
CA GLU A 86 1.48 -49.45 -11.20
C GLU A 86 2.18 -48.23 -11.78
N THR A 87 3.15 -47.66 -11.08
CA THR A 87 3.93 -46.48 -11.53
C THR A 87 5.39 -46.63 -11.17
N ASP A 88 6.26 -45.86 -11.84
CA ASP A 88 7.70 -45.88 -11.62
C ASP A 88 8.16 -44.85 -10.58
N LEU A 89 9.34 -45.10 -9.98
CA LEU A 89 9.93 -44.22 -8.95
C LEU A 89 10.26 -42.84 -9.49
N ALA A 90 10.69 -42.71 -10.75
CA ALA A 90 11.06 -41.43 -11.33
C ALA A 90 9.85 -40.51 -11.46
N THR A 91 8.70 -41.04 -11.81
CA THR A 91 7.41 -40.31 -11.83
C THR A 91 7.02 -39.88 -10.41
N LEU A 92 7.13 -40.75 -9.41
CA LEU A 92 6.79 -40.45 -8.05
C LEU A 92 7.68 -39.31 -7.49
N ILE A 93 9.01 -39.36 -7.70
CA ILE A 93 9.94 -38.32 -7.27
C ILE A 93 9.59 -36.96 -7.93
N ARG A 94 9.26 -36.94 -9.21
CA ARG A 94 8.87 -35.72 -9.93
C ARG A 94 7.60 -35.09 -9.35
N LEU A 95 6.61 -35.92 -9.01
CA LEU A 95 5.37 -35.44 -8.40
C LEU A 95 5.58 -34.93 -6.97
N GLU A 96 6.46 -35.59 -6.21
CA GLU A 96 6.86 -35.09 -4.89
C GLU A 96 7.52 -33.72 -4.97
N GLN A 97 8.48 -33.53 -5.88
CA GLN A 97 9.12 -32.23 -6.12
C GLN A 97 8.10 -31.16 -6.50
N THR A 98 7.12 -31.52 -7.34
CA THR A 98 6.04 -30.61 -7.74
C THR A 98 5.16 -30.23 -6.54
N ALA A 99 4.82 -31.17 -5.67
CA ALA A 99 4.03 -30.90 -4.46
C ALA A 99 4.80 -30.03 -3.47
N VAL A 100 6.09 -30.30 -3.26
CA VAL A 100 6.97 -29.48 -2.40
C VAL A 100 7.06 -28.04 -2.92
N GLU A 101 7.28 -27.85 -4.22
CA GLU A 101 7.36 -26.51 -4.81
C GLU A 101 6.02 -25.76 -4.73
N ALA A 102 4.90 -26.45 -4.97
CA ALA A 102 3.57 -25.87 -4.83
C ALA A 102 3.29 -25.43 -3.37
N ASN A 103 3.70 -26.22 -2.38
CA ASN A 103 3.60 -25.86 -0.97
C ASN A 103 4.48 -24.65 -0.61
N ARG A 104 5.70 -24.57 -1.17
CA ARG A 104 6.59 -23.42 -1.00
C ARG A 104 5.96 -22.14 -1.57
N LEU A 105 5.38 -22.21 -2.78
CA LEU A 105 4.69 -21.08 -3.40
C LEU A 105 3.45 -20.65 -2.61
N ASN A 106 2.68 -21.59 -2.06
CA ASN A 106 1.55 -21.29 -1.19
C ASN A 106 1.97 -20.55 0.09
N SER A 107 3.04 -21.00 0.74
CA SER A 107 3.61 -20.32 1.91
C SER A 107 4.05 -18.90 1.58
N LYS A 108 4.75 -18.72 0.45
CA LYS A 108 5.17 -17.40 -0.04
C LYS A 108 3.97 -16.49 -0.30
N ALA A 109 2.96 -16.97 -1.03
CA ALA A 109 1.74 -16.20 -1.33
C ALA A 109 0.97 -15.79 -0.05
N THR A 110 0.98 -16.63 0.98
CA THR A 110 0.35 -16.36 2.27
C THR A 110 1.08 -15.22 3.01
N ILE A 111 2.41 -15.23 3.01
CA ILE A 111 3.23 -14.17 3.63
C ILE A 111 3.05 -12.85 2.87
N GLU A 112 3.08 -12.89 1.54
CA GLU A 112 2.89 -11.70 0.70
C GLU A 112 1.49 -11.09 0.89
N TYR A 113 0.45 -11.92 0.98
CA TYR A 113 -0.89 -11.46 1.30
C TYR A 113 -0.95 -10.76 2.67
N ALA A 114 -0.35 -11.35 3.71
CA ALA A 114 -0.30 -10.73 5.04
C ALA A 114 0.43 -9.36 5.03
N ALA A 115 1.53 -9.25 4.26
CA ALA A 115 2.21 -7.97 4.06
C ALA A 115 1.33 -6.94 3.36
N LYS A 116 0.52 -7.35 2.36
CA LYS A 116 -0.43 -6.44 1.68
C LYS A 116 -1.59 -6.02 2.58
N VAL A 117 -2.07 -6.89 3.47
CA VAL A 117 -3.06 -6.53 4.51
C VAL A 117 -2.50 -5.43 5.41
N SER A 118 -1.25 -5.55 5.87
CA SER A 118 -0.59 -4.53 6.69
C SER A 118 -0.41 -3.21 5.93
N ALA A 119 0.06 -3.26 4.68
CA ALA A 119 0.21 -2.08 3.83
C ALA A 119 -1.13 -1.37 3.57
N TYR A 120 -2.20 -2.13 3.33
CA TYR A 120 -3.54 -1.56 3.18
C TYR A 120 -4.02 -0.85 4.45
N ARG A 121 -3.86 -1.47 5.62
CA ARG A 121 -4.20 -0.84 6.90
C ARG A 121 -3.44 0.46 7.11
N GLN A 122 -2.14 0.48 6.82
CA GLN A 122 -1.31 1.69 6.91
C GLN A 122 -1.79 2.77 5.92
N ALA A 123 -2.12 2.40 4.68
CA ALA A 123 -2.64 3.34 3.68
C ALA A 123 -3.98 3.96 4.07
N MET A 124 -4.79 3.23 4.84
CA MET A 124 -6.07 3.70 5.40
C MET A 124 -5.91 4.47 6.72
N GLY A 125 -4.68 4.65 7.22
CA GLY A 125 -4.41 5.28 8.51
C GLY A 125 -4.79 4.44 9.73
N LEU A 126 -4.99 3.15 9.54
CA LEU A 126 -5.20 2.20 10.62
C LEU A 126 -3.85 1.70 11.14
N LEU A 127 -3.70 1.66 12.46
CA LEU A 127 -2.50 1.07 13.07
C LEU A 127 -2.41 -0.43 12.69
N PRO A 128 -1.17 -0.97 12.52
CA PRO A 128 -0.96 -2.39 12.20
C PRO A 128 -1.45 -3.31 13.31
#